data_fcf8a15a3c4896983297d234b2c78adf
#
_entry.id   fcf8a15a3c4896983297d234b2c78adf
#
_cell.length_a   1.000
_cell.length_b   1.000
_cell.length_c   1.000
_cell.angle_alpha   90.00
_cell.angle_beta   90.00
_cell.angle_gamma   90.00
#
_symmetry.space_group_name_H-M   'P 1'
#
loop_
_entity.id
_entity.type
_entity.pdbx_description
1 polymer ?
#
loop_
_entity_poly.entity_id
_entity_poly.type
_entity_poly.pdbx_seq_one_letter_code
_entity_poly.pdbx_strand_id
1 'polypeptide(L)' 'DKDQLAKLIQEMGELSDNICKQRDVKDDIGDMIVVLINIAERNNVSITECLDQAYNDIKDRKGKMIDGVFVKESDNVQ' A
#
# COMPACT_ATOMS: atom_id res chain seq x y z
N ASP A 1 -0.58 -12.89 13.41
CA ASP A 1 -0.67 -12.09 12.18
C ASP A 1 -1.56 -12.67 11.09
N LYS A 2 -1.82 -13.98 11.12
CA LYS A 2 -2.67 -14.59 10.08
C LYS A 2 -4.06 -14.00 10.07
N ASP A 3 -4.64 -13.73 11.23
CA ASP A 3 -5.97 -13.13 11.32
C ASP A 3 -5.97 -11.70 10.78
N GLN A 4 -4.92 -10.95 11.05
CA GLN A 4 -4.81 -9.58 10.53
C GLN A 4 -4.58 -9.58 9.03
N LEU A 5 -3.81 -10.54 8.53
CA LEU A 5 -3.60 -10.68 7.09
C LEU A 5 -4.91 -11.02 6.38
N ALA A 6 -5.69 -11.95 6.94
CA ALA A 6 -7.00 -12.30 6.38
C ALA A 6 -7.93 -11.10 6.35
N LYS A 7 -7.91 -10.28 7.43
CA LYS A 7 -8.71 -9.06 7.49
C LYS A 7 -8.27 -8.05 6.43
N LEU A 8 -6.97 -7.90 6.22
CA LEU A 8 -6.45 -6.99 5.19
C LEU A 8 -6.94 -7.40 3.80
N ILE A 9 -6.92 -8.70 3.51
CA ILE A 9 -7.40 -9.22 2.22
C ILE A 9 -8.90 -8.92 2.06
N GLN A 10 -9.68 -9.09 3.12
CA GLN A 10 -11.10 -8.79 3.12
C GLN A 10 -11.35 -7.31 2.83
N GLU A 11 -10.63 -6.42 3.52
CA GLU A 11 -10.76 -4.97 3.32
C GLU A 11 -10.36 -4.57 1.90
N MET A 12 -9.33 -5.22 1.36
CA MET A 12 -8.89 -4.99 -0.02
C MET A 12 -9.99 -5.36 -1.02
N GLY A 13 -10.69 -6.47 -0.77
CA GLY A 13 -11.83 -6.88 -1.59
C GLY A 13 -12.95 -5.87 -1.57
N GLU A 14 -13.26 -5.31 -0.39
CA GLU A 14 -14.28 -4.28 -0.26
C GLU A 14 -13.89 -3.01 -1.00
N LEU A 15 -12.61 -2.61 -0.90
CA LEU A 15 -12.09 -1.45 -1.62
C LEU A 15 -12.23 -1.66 -3.12
N SER A 16 -11.84 -2.82 -3.61
CA SER A 16 -11.94 -3.17 -5.03
C SER A 16 -13.39 -3.06 -5.52
N ASP A 17 -14.33 -3.62 -4.75
CA ASP A 17 -15.74 -3.59 -5.10
C ASP A 17 -16.26 -2.15 -5.16
N ASN A 18 -15.91 -1.33 -4.16
CA ASN A 18 -16.37 0.05 -4.11
C ASN A 18 -15.77 0.91 -5.22
N ILE A 19 -14.51 0.67 -5.60
CA ILE A 19 -13.90 1.35 -6.75
C ILE A 19 -14.65 0.99 -8.03
N CYS A 20 -14.93 -0.29 -8.25
CA CYS A 20 -15.65 -0.74 -9.45
C CYS A 20 -17.05 -0.16 -9.53
N LYS A 21 -17.69 0.07 -8.39
CA LYS A 21 -19.04 0.62 -8.32
C LYS A 21 -19.07 2.14 -8.18
N GLN A 22 -17.90 2.78 -8.22
CA GLN A 22 -17.76 4.24 -8.11
C GLN A 22 -18.35 4.78 -6.80
N ARG A 23 -18.17 4.02 -5.71
CA ARG A 23 -18.58 4.44 -4.36
C ARG A 23 -17.44 5.12 -3.64
N ASP A 24 -17.77 5.77 -2.51
CA ASP A 24 -16.77 6.39 -1.64
C ASP A 24 -15.83 5.32 -1.08
N VAL A 25 -14.53 5.61 -1.11
CA VAL A 25 -13.48 4.66 -0.68
C VAL A 25 -12.76 5.10 0.59
N LYS A 26 -13.19 6.19 1.22
CA LYS A 26 -12.49 6.73 2.39
C LYS A 26 -12.43 5.73 3.54
N ASP A 27 -13.57 5.12 3.87
CA ASP A 27 -13.62 4.12 4.94
C ASP A 27 -12.75 2.92 4.62
N ASP A 28 -12.79 2.46 3.38
CA ASP A 28 -12.01 1.28 2.97
C ASP A 28 -10.52 1.52 3.10
N ILE A 29 -10.06 2.67 2.65
CA ILE A 29 -8.65 3.05 2.75
C ILE A 29 -8.25 3.18 4.22
N GLY A 30 -9.08 3.86 5.01
CA GLY A 30 -8.81 4.02 6.44
C GLY A 30 -8.76 2.69 7.17
N ASP A 31 -9.70 1.79 6.88
CA ASP A 31 -9.75 0.47 7.49
C ASP A 31 -8.50 -0.34 7.16
N MET A 32 -8.02 -0.28 5.92
CA MET A 32 -6.79 -0.96 5.52
C MET A 32 -5.58 -0.41 6.27
N ILE A 33 -5.50 0.91 6.43
CA ILE A 33 -4.40 1.53 7.17
C ILE A 33 -4.41 1.08 8.62
N VAL A 34 -5.57 1.01 9.25
CA VAL A 34 -5.68 0.54 10.64
C VAL A 34 -5.17 -0.90 10.77
N VAL A 35 -5.54 -1.77 9.84
CA VAL A 35 -5.05 -3.15 9.84
C VAL A 35 -3.54 -3.18 9.66
N LEU A 36 -3.00 -2.36 8.75
CA LEU A 36 -1.56 -2.30 8.53
C LEU A 36 -0.80 -1.79 9.76
N ILE A 37 -1.37 -0.81 10.47
CA ILE A 37 -0.78 -0.33 11.72
C ILE A 37 -0.68 -1.48 12.74
N ASN A 38 -1.75 -2.27 12.86
CA ASN A 38 -1.76 -3.40 13.77
C ASN A 38 -0.71 -4.46 13.38
N ILE A 39 -0.58 -4.73 12.09
CA ILE A 39 0.43 -5.68 11.60
C ILE A 39 1.84 -5.15 11.91
N ALA A 40 2.08 -3.88 11.67
CA ALA A 40 3.39 -3.27 11.94
C ALA A 40 3.74 -3.41 13.43
N GLU A 41 2.81 -3.06 14.32
CA GLU A 41 3.03 -3.16 15.76
C GLU A 41 3.35 -4.59 16.20
N ARG A 42 2.66 -5.57 15.64
CA ARG A 42 2.91 -6.97 15.97
C ARG A 42 4.28 -7.45 15.49
N ASN A 43 4.86 -6.77 14.54
CA ASN A 43 6.19 -7.06 14.02
C ASN A 43 7.25 -6.11 14.57
N ASN A 44 6.92 -5.36 15.62
CA ASN A 44 7.84 -4.46 16.33
C ASN A 44 8.39 -3.33 15.47
N VAL A 45 7.60 -2.87 14.51
CA VAL A 45 7.91 -1.69 13.71
C VAL A 45 6.72 -0.74 13.74
N SER A 46 6.97 0.54 13.53
CA SER A 46 5.88 1.51 13.41
C SER A 46 5.51 1.72 11.96
N ILE A 47 4.27 2.14 11.72
CA ILE A 47 3.85 2.47 10.37
C ILE A 47 4.66 3.64 9.81
N THR A 48 5.09 4.56 10.67
CA THR A 48 5.93 5.69 10.27
C THR A 48 7.27 5.21 9.75
N GLU A 49 7.91 4.27 10.43
CA GLU A 49 9.16 3.66 9.96
C GLU A 49 8.99 3.01 8.60
N CYS A 50 7.88 2.30 8.41
CA CYS A 50 7.58 1.66 7.13
C CYS A 50 7.44 2.69 6.01
N LEU A 51 6.72 3.77 6.28
CA LEU A 51 6.52 4.84 5.31
C LEU A 51 7.83 5.56 4.99
N ASP A 52 8.65 5.82 5.99
CA ASP A 52 9.94 6.47 5.79
C ASP A 52 10.85 5.62 4.91
N GLN A 53 10.90 4.32 5.15
CA GLN A 53 11.70 3.42 4.33
C GLN A 53 11.20 3.39 2.89
N ALA A 54 9.89 3.28 2.70
CA ALA A 54 9.31 3.27 1.36
C ALA A 54 9.58 4.58 0.63
N TYR A 55 9.46 5.70 1.33
CA TYR A 55 9.74 7.01 0.75
C TYR A 55 11.21 7.13 0.32
N ASN A 56 12.13 6.71 1.17
CA ASN A 56 13.55 6.77 0.86
C ASN A 56 13.90 5.88 -0.33
N ASP A 57 13.28 4.70 -0.41
CA ASP A 57 13.49 3.80 -1.54
C ASP A 57 13.01 4.43 -2.85
N ILE A 58 11.85 5.08 -2.82
CA ILE A 58 11.28 5.71 -4.01
C ILE A 58 12.08 6.95 -4.41
N LYS A 59 12.45 7.77 -3.45
CA LYS A 59 13.17 9.02 -3.68
C LYS A 59 14.53 8.78 -4.35
N ASP A 60 15.19 7.68 -4.01
CA ASP A 60 16.50 7.35 -4.55
C ASP A 60 16.42 6.61 -5.89
N ARG A 61 15.23 6.21 -6.32
CA ARG A 61 15.04 5.54 -7.61
C ARG A 61 14.97 6.59 -8.71
N LYS A 62 15.66 6.32 -9.79
CA LYS A 62 15.49 7.08 -11.03
C LYS A 62 14.50 6.33 -11.90
N GLY A 63 13.50 7.05 -12.40
CA GLY A 63 12.45 6.46 -13.21
C GLY A 63 11.35 7.45 -13.49
N LYS A 64 10.28 6.96 -14.04
CA LYS A 64 9.11 7.77 -14.37
C LYS A 64 7.85 6.94 -14.29
N MET A 65 6.72 7.64 -14.20
CA MET A 65 5.42 6.98 -14.27
C MET A 65 5.03 6.73 -15.71
N ILE A 66 4.67 5.48 -16.02
CA ILE A 66 4.19 5.10 -17.34
C ILE A 66 2.84 4.40 -17.12
N ASP A 67 1.77 4.97 -17.66
CA ASP A 67 0.41 4.47 -17.53
C ASP A 67 0.03 4.19 -16.06
N GLY A 68 0.43 5.09 -15.15
CA GLY A 68 0.13 4.97 -13.74
C GLY A 68 1.03 4.01 -12.97
N VAL A 69 2.05 3.45 -13.62
CA VAL A 69 2.98 2.51 -12.98
C VAL A 69 4.38 3.13 -12.97
N PHE A 70 5.02 3.09 -11.80
CA PHE A 70 6.40 3.57 -11.67
C PHE A 70 7.35 2.58 -12.35
N VAL A 71 8.15 3.09 -13.29
CA VAL A 71 9.17 2.29 -13.99
C VAL A 71 10.54 2.86 -13.67
N LYS A 72 11.40 2.01 -13.11
CA LYS A 72 12.76 2.40 -12.77
C LYS A 72 13.55 2.71 -14.04
N GLU A 73 14.48 3.64 -13.95
CA GLU A 73 15.34 3.98 -15.08
C GLU A 73 16.04 2.76 -15.65
N SER A 74 16.50 1.86 -14.77
CA SER A 74 17.17 0.63 -15.20
C SER A 74 16.25 -0.30 -16.00
N ASP A 75 14.95 -0.24 -15.76
CA ASP A 75 13.96 -1.07 -16.46
C ASP A 75 13.60 -0.52 -17.83
N ASN A 76 13.96 0.74 -18.10
CA ASN A 76 13.71 1.40 -19.38
C ASN A 76 14.86 1.24 -20.37
N VAL A 77 15.96 0.69 -19.92
CA VAL A 77 17.15 0.51 -20.78
C VAL A 77 16.98 -0.79 -21.56
N GLN A 78 16.80 -0.66 -22.83
CA GLN A 78 16.66 -1.80 -23.73
C GLN A 78 17.57 -1.65 -24.91
#